data_d595afb56ae5bda6382fbb34f8612eb7
#
_entry.id   d595afb56ae5bda6382fbb34f8612eb7
#
_cell.length_a   1.000
_cell.length_b   1.000
_cell.length_c   1.000
_cell.angle_alpha   90.00
_cell.angle_beta   90.00
_cell.angle_gamma   90.00
#
_symmetry.space_group_name_H-M   'P 1'
#
loop_
_entity.id
_entity.type
_entity.pdbx_description
1 polymer ?
#
loop_
_entity_poly.entity_id
_entity_poly.type
_entity_poly.pdbx_seq_one_letter_code
_entity_poly.pdbx_strand_id
1 'polypeptide(L)'
;QYGGGTSFGWNDNLWMFDPATGLWTWMSGNGAGGAGAPVYGTQGVAAPGNTPGGRGRTSATWVDLAGNLWLYGGVGNAGNMGDLWKYDINTNLWAWMKGSQTGMAPANWGTLGVPSPTNDPGQRIETNAAWVDNAGNLWLFGGDGYNDTWKYDINTNEWTWMAGPNTMGGLGNWGTKGVSSTTNVPSNRMVHAHWKDNNDNFWMFGAYSSQGIYDDVWKYDPSVNEWTWMAGSNVPGAGQVYGTACVEDSANTPGARFENRSCWRDSCGNLFVYGGG
;
A
#
# COMPACT_ATOMS: atom_id res chain seq x y z
N GLN A 1 -4.39 -11.79 -11.40
CA GLN A 1 -4.36 -13.21 -11.01
C GLN A 1 -3.24 -13.36 -10.03
N TYR A 2 -3.55 -13.62 -8.77
CA TYR A 2 -2.57 -14.03 -7.78
C TYR A 2 -1.73 -15.13 -8.36
N GLY A 3 -0.43 -15.03 -8.27
CA GLY A 3 0.47 -16.06 -8.67
C GLY A 3 0.03 -17.38 -8.05
N GLY A 4 -0.66 -18.19 -8.83
CA GLY A 4 -0.92 -19.55 -8.45
C GLY A 4 0.41 -20.15 -8.09
N GLY A 5 0.54 -20.73 -6.89
CA GLY A 5 1.73 -21.43 -6.49
C GLY A 5 1.98 -22.54 -7.51
N THR A 6 2.82 -22.22 -8.46
CA THR A 6 3.56 -23.26 -9.16
C THR A 6 4.64 -23.72 -8.19
N SER A 7 5.10 -24.93 -8.31
CA SER A 7 6.22 -25.50 -7.56
C SER A 7 7.55 -24.72 -7.72
N PHE A 8 7.53 -23.47 -8.21
CA PHE A 8 8.66 -22.65 -8.60
C PHE A 8 8.88 -21.38 -7.77
N GLY A 9 8.07 -21.13 -6.72
CA GLY A 9 8.24 -19.96 -5.87
C GLY A 9 7.76 -18.64 -6.50
N TRP A 10 8.10 -17.50 -5.88
CA TRP A 10 7.72 -16.16 -6.33
C TRP A 10 8.68 -15.66 -7.42
N ASN A 11 8.17 -14.95 -8.45
CA ASN A 11 9.00 -14.36 -9.49
C ASN A 11 9.63 -13.04 -9.05
N ASP A 12 10.83 -12.76 -9.55
CA ASP A 12 11.58 -11.51 -9.37
C ASP A 12 11.69 -10.68 -10.66
N ASN A 13 10.93 -11.04 -11.70
CA ASN A 13 11.01 -10.41 -13.01
C ASN A 13 10.21 -9.11 -13.07
N LEU A 14 10.84 -8.04 -13.56
CA LEU A 14 10.20 -6.79 -13.94
C LEU A 14 10.03 -6.74 -15.46
N TRP A 15 8.82 -6.48 -15.92
CA TRP A 15 8.47 -6.36 -17.32
C TRP A 15 7.82 -5.02 -17.62
N MET A 16 8.16 -4.44 -18.75
CA MET A 16 7.53 -3.24 -19.31
C MET A 16 6.80 -3.61 -20.59
N PHE A 17 5.56 -3.13 -20.74
CA PHE A 17 4.82 -3.17 -21.99
C PHE A 17 4.75 -1.78 -22.60
N ASP A 18 5.16 -1.63 -23.85
CA ASP A 18 5.03 -0.39 -24.60
C ASP A 18 3.75 -0.44 -25.45
N PRO A 19 2.72 0.36 -25.13
CA PRO A 19 1.47 0.35 -25.88
C PRO A 19 1.61 0.95 -27.28
N ALA A 20 2.66 1.75 -27.56
CA ALA A 20 2.88 2.32 -28.90
C ALA A 20 3.41 1.27 -29.88
N THR A 21 4.22 0.33 -29.41
CA THR A 21 4.79 -0.75 -30.23
C THR A 21 4.07 -2.08 -30.09
N GLY A 22 3.30 -2.27 -28.99
CA GLY A 22 2.68 -3.53 -28.62
C GLY A 22 3.67 -4.59 -28.14
N LEU A 23 4.87 -4.20 -27.71
CA LEU A 23 5.93 -5.11 -27.33
C LEU A 23 6.21 -5.12 -25.84
N TRP A 24 6.59 -6.30 -25.32
CA TRP A 24 7.10 -6.48 -23.98
C TRP A 24 8.63 -6.38 -23.94
N THR A 25 9.15 -5.73 -22.91
CA THR A 25 10.59 -5.71 -22.60
C THR A 25 10.82 -6.31 -21.21
N TRP A 26 11.72 -7.28 -21.11
CA TRP A 26 12.20 -7.75 -19.82
C TRP A 26 13.23 -6.76 -19.28
N MET A 27 12.91 -6.13 -18.15
CA MET A 27 13.68 -5.03 -17.59
C MET A 27 14.69 -5.49 -16.52
N SER A 28 14.31 -6.48 -15.70
CA SER A 28 15.12 -6.95 -14.57
C SER A 28 14.63 -8.30 -14.06
N GLY A 29 15.47 -9.01 -13.29
CA GLY A 29 15.19 -10.30 -12.69
C GLY A 29 16.10 -11.40 -13.21
N ASN A 30 15.97 -12.62 -12.67
CA ASN A 30 16.89 -13.73 -12.99
C ASN A 30 16.61 -14.44 -14.32
N GLY A 31 15.46 -14.19 -14.95
CA GLY A 31 15.06 -14.79 -16.24
C GLY A 31 14.75 -16.28 -16.20
N ALA A 32 14.90 -16.94 -15.08
CA ALA A 32 14.88 -18.41 -14.99
C ALA A 32 13.60 -18.96 -14.33
N GLY A 33 12.58 -18.16 -14.09
CA GLY A 33 11.39 -18.59 -13.36
C GLY A 33 11.73 -19.22 -12.01
N GLY A 34 11.29 -18.62 -10.95
CA GLY A 34 11.58 -19.00 -9.56
C GLY A 34 12.08 -17.84 -8.74
N ALA A 35 11.94 -17.94 -7.42
CA ALA A 35 12.33 -16.86 -6.55
C ALA A 35 13.85 -16.79 -6.40
N GLY A 36 14.47 -15.81 -7.06
CA GLY A 36 15.81 -15.38 -6.67
C GLY A 36 15.78 -14.84 -5.22
N ALA A 37 16.84 -15.09 -4.46
CA ALA A 37 17.04 -14.41 -3.19
C ALA A 37 17.32 -12.91 -3.43
N PRO A 38 16.93 -12.01 -2.52
CA PRO A 38 17.29 -10.60 -2.64
C PRO A 38 18.81 -10.42 -2.59
N VAL A 39 19.32 -9.50 -3.40
CA VAL A 39 20.73 -9.09 -3.37
C VAL A 39 20.75 -7.58 -3.09
N TYR A 40 21.14 -7.22 -1.88
CA TYR A 40 20.95 -5.86 -1.37
C TYR A 40 22.03 -4.86 -1.82
N GLY A 41 23.26 -5.32 -1.99
CA GLY A 41 24.38 -4.42 -2.26
C GLY A 41 24.60 -3.39 -1.13
N THR A 42 25.04 -2.19 -1.50
CA THR A 42 25.18 -1.07 -0.56
C THR A 42 23.89 -0.25 -0.51
N GLN A 43 23.45 0.09 0.70
CA GLN A 43 22.21 0.86 0.90
C GLN A 43 22.27 2.21 0.17
N GLY A 44 21.20 2.55 -0.55
CA GLY A 44 21.08 3.77 -1.34
C GLY A 44 21.86 3.76 -2.67
N VAL A 45 22.60 2.69 -2.97
CA VAL A 45 23.43 2.61 -4.18
C VAL A 45 22.80 1.63 -5.16
N ALA A 46 22.44 2.14 -6.34
CA ALA A 46 21.98 1.31 -7.46
C ALA A 46 23.16 0.55 -8.07
N ALA A 47 22.97 -0.74 -8.33
CA ALA A 47 24.02 -1.57 -8.93
C ALA A 47 23.44 -2.71 -9.77
N PRO A 48 24.17 -3.19 -10.81
CA PRO A 48 23.66 -4.21 -11.74
C PRO A 48 23.28 -5.56 -11.08
N GLY A 49 23.88 -5.87 -9.93
CA GLY A 49 23.57 -7.12 -9.20
C GLY A 49 22.44 -7.01 -8.19
N ASN A 50 21.95 -5.81 -7.90
CA ASN A 50 20.92 -5.61 -6.91
C ASN A 50 19.58 -6.13 -7.41
N THR A 51 18.83 -6.81 -6.53
CA THR A 51 17.46 -7.27 -6.81
C THR A 51 16.66 -7.42 -5.52
N PRO A 52 15.37 -7.05 -5.51
CA PRO A 52 14.47 -7.34 -4.39
C PRO A 52 14.26 -8.83 -4.14
N GLY A 53 14.58 -9.68 -5.12
CA GLY A 53 14.21 -11.09 -5.12
C GLY A 53 12.72 -11.31 -5.39
N GLY A 54 12.34 -12.57 -5.52
CA GLY A 54 10.95 -12.94 -5.80
C GLY A 54 10.00 -12.59 -4.65
N ARG A 55 8.88 -11.97 -5.00
CA ARG A 55 7.88 -11.48 -4.06
C ARG A 55 6.47 -11.84 -4.45
N GLY A 56 5.65 -12.18 -3.46
CA GLY A 56 4.22 -12.39 -3.57
C GLY A 56 3.45 -11.66 -2.48
N ARG A 57 2.14 -11.88 -2.45
CA ARG A 57 1.20 -11.26 -1.49
C ARG A 57 1.35 -9.75 -1.42
N THR A 58 1.19 -9.12 -2.53
CA THR A 58 1.15 -7.67 -2.77
C THR A 58 2.01 -6.83 -1.84
N SER A 59 3.13 -6.41 -2.37
CA SER A 59 3.95 -5.35 -1.81
C SER A 59 3.27 -3.99 -2.03
N ALA A 60 3.51 -3.01 -1.19
CA ALA A 60 3.20 -1.63 -1.53
C ALA A 60 4.08 -1.17 -2.68
N THR A 61 3.50 -0.49 -3.66
CA THR A 61 4.23 0.01 -4.83
C THR A 61 3.86 1.46 -5.12
N TRP A 62 4.83 2.21 -5.61
CA TRP A 62 4.65 3.62 -6.00
C TRP A 62 5.39 3.92 -7.28
N VAL A 63 4.97 4.98 -7.96
CA VAL A 63 5.74 5.67 -8.98
C VAL A 63 6.01 7.07 -8.46
N ASP A 64 7.28 7.44 -8.28
CA ASP A 64 7.63 8.78 -7.80
C ASP A 64 7.45 9.85 -8.89
N LEU A 65 7.61 11.13 -8.53
CA LEU A 65 7.43 12.24 -9.47
C LEU A 65 8.48 12.27 -10.60
N ALA A 66 9.58 11.53 -10.45
CA ALA A 66 10.60 11.35 -11.49
C ALA A 66 10.34 10.10 -12.36
N GLY A 67 9.29 9.33 -12.05
CA GLY A 67 8.91 8.12 -12.76
C GLY A 67 9.60 6.84 -12.28
N ASN A 68 10.43 6.89 -11.23
CA ASN A 68 11.04 5.67 -10.69
C ASN A 68 10.00 4.80 -9.98
N LEU A 69 10.22 3.50 -10.03
CA LEU A 69 9.33 2.53 -9.39
C LEU A 69 9.85 2.21 -7.98
N TRP A 70 8.93 2.12 -7.03
CA TRP A 70 9.24 1.79 -5.65
C TRP A 70 8.45 0.57 -5.20
N LEU A 71 9.07 -0.25 -4.35
CA LEU A 71 8.52 -1.50 -3.84
C LEU A 71 8.83 -1.62 -2.35
N TYR A 72 7.83 -1.95 -1.53
CA TYR A 72 8.01 -2.21 -0.10
C TYR A 72 7.33 -3.50 0.34
N GLY A 73 8.06 -4.35 1.06
CA GLY A 73 7.49 -5.52 1.72
C GLY A 73 7.11 -6.66 0.77
N GLY A 74 6.02 -7.34 1.06
CA GLY A 74 5.58 -8.58 0.39
C GLY A 74 6.18 -9.83 1.02
N VAL A 75 5.77 -11.01 0.54
CA VAL A 75 6.31 -12.30 0.99
C VAL A 75 7.45 -12.71 0.07
N GLY A 76 8.64 -12.84 0.62
CA GLY A 76 9.81 -13.39 -0.05
C GLY A 76 10.20 -14.76 0.50
N ASN A 77 11.35 -15.28 0.07
CA ASN A 77 11.86 -16.58 0.53
C ASN A 77 12.19 -16.60 2.03
N ALA A 78 12.47 -15.44 2.63
CA ALA A 78 12.77 -15.29 4.06
C ALA A 78 11.53 -14.98 4.92
N GLY A 79 10.31 -15.06 4.35
CA GLY A 79 9.07 -14.70 5.02
C GLY A 79 8.57 -13.32 4.62
N ASN A 80 7.80 -12.67 5.51
CA ASN A 80 7.28 -11.33 5.25
C ASN A 80 8.42 -10.31 5.33
N MET A 81 8.55 -9.52 4.29
CA MET A 81 9.64 -8.55 4.12
C MET A 81 9.21 -7.15 4.60
N GLY A 82 10.22 -6.32 4.96
CA GLY A 82 10.04 -4.93 5.36
C GLY A 82 11.12 -4.04 4.76
N ASP A 83 11.58 -4.35 3.56
CA ASP A 83 12.61 -3.63 2.85
C ASP A 83 12.02 -2.75 1.75
N LEU A 84 12.60 -1.57 1.57
CA LEU A 84 12.23 -0.58 0.56
C LEU A 84 13.25 -0.58 -0.57
N TRP A 85 12.76 -0.67 -1.78
CA TRP A 85 13.53 -0.71 -3.00
C TRP A 85 13.09 0.38 -3.98
N LYS A 86 14.06 0.94 -4.70
CA LYS A 86 13.86 1.85 -5.82
C LYS A 86 14.42 1.23 -7.09
N TYR A 87 13.64 1.23 -8.15
CA TYR A 87 14.11 0.95 -9.51
C TYR A 87 14.20 2.27 -10.27
N ASP A 88 15.41 2.63 -10.66
CA ASP A 88 15.67 3.82 -11.46
C ASP A 88 15.45 3.49 -12.94
N ILE A 89 14.45 4.12 -13.54
CA ILE A 89 14.05 3.87 -14.94
C ILE A 89 15.06 4.37 -15.96
N ASN A 90 15.96 5.29 -15.60
CA ASN A 90 16.98 5.82 -16.51
C ASN A 90 18.21 4.92 -16.59
N THR A 91 18.55 4.26 -15.47
CA THR A 91 19.72 3.37 -15.39
C THR A 91 19.32 1.89 -15.49
N ASN A 92 18.04 1.57 -15.30
CA ASN A 92 17.50 0.20 -15.20
C ASN A 92 18.12 -0.61 -14.06
N LEU A 93 18.40 0.05 -12.93
CA LEU A 93 19.03 -0.57 -11.78
C LEU A 93 18.17 -0.46 -10.52
N TRP A 94 18.23 -1.51 -9.70
CA TRP A 94 17.66 -1.51 -8.36
C TRP A 94 18.63 -0.93 -7.33
N ALA A 95 18.08 -0.20 -6.36
CA ALA A 95 18.77 0.21 -5.14
C ALA A 95 17.93 -0.20 -3.93
N TRP A 96 18.56 -0.86 -2.96
CA TRP A 96 17.95 -1.05 -1.64
C TRP A 96 18.06 0.25 -0.85
N MET A 97 16.93 0.86 -0.57
CA MET A 97 16.90 2.18 0.06
C MET A 97 16.86 2.10 1.58
N LYS A 98 16.06 1.17 2.15
CA LYS A 98 15.85 1.08 3.60
C LYS A 98 15.25 -0.26 4.00
N GLY A 99 15.12 -0.48 5.31
CA GLY A 99 14.48 -1.64 5.89
C GLY A 99 15.42 -2.83 6.12
N SER A 100 14.88 -3.87 6.71
CA SER A 100 15.66 -5.06 7.08
C SER A 100 15.97 -5.94 5.88
N GLN A 101 17.17 -6.48 5.85
CA GLN A 101 17.58 -7.52 4.88
C GLN A 101 17.05 -8.92 5.27
N THR A 102 16.49 -9.05 6.46
CA THR A 102 15.89 -10.32 6.93
C THR A 102 14.38 -10.20 6.98
N GLY A 103 13.69 -11.29 6.66
CA GLY A 103 12.25 -11.36 6.82
C GLY A 103 11.80 -11.28 8.28
N MET A 104 10.51 -11.01 8.49
CA MET A 104 9.84 -10.96 9.79
C MET A 104 10.38 -9.89 10.74
N ALA A 105 11.02 -8.84 10.21
CA ALA A 105 11.53 -7.74 11.02
C ALA A 105 10.39 -6.93 11.64
N PRO A 106 10.45 -6.62 12.96
CA PRO A 106 9.45 -5.79 13.61
C PRO A 106 9.51 -4.34 13.15
N ALA A 107 8.41 -3.61 13.32
CA ALA A 107 8.39 -2.17 13.12
C ALA A 107 9.18 -1.43 14.21
N ASN A 108 9.78 -0.30 13.85
CA ASN A 108 10.35 0.68 14.78
C ASN A 108 9.66 2.03 14.54
N TRP A 109 8.67 2.35 15.37
CA TRP A 109 7.83 3.55 15.17
C TRP A 109 8.55 4.86 15.53
N GLY A 110 9.50 4.81 16.46
CA GLY A 110 10.11 6.03 16.98
C GLY A 110 9.09 6.93 17.70
N THR A 111 9.16 8.23 17.42
CA THR A 111 8.22 9.22 17.98
C THR A 111 7.21 9.65 16.91
N LEU A 112 5.92 9.70 17.25
CA LEU A 112 4.84 10.10 16.35
C LEU A 112 5.12 11.47 15.73
N GLY A 113 5.03 11.58 14.42
CA GLY A 113 5.26 12.81 13.66
C GLY A 113 6.74 13.21 13.50
N VAL A 114 7.68 12.44 14.05
CA VAL A 114 9.11 12.78 13.99
C VAL A 114 9.84 11.83 13.02
N PRO A 115 10.42 12.36 11.92
CA PRO A 115 11.24 11.56 11.02
C PRO A 115 12.52 11.09 11.72
N SER A 116 13.00 9.90 11.36
CA SER A 116 14.25 9.38 11.90
C SER A 116 14.88 8.35 10.96
N PRO A 117 16.20 8.28 10.87
CA PRO A 117 16.89 7.25 10.11
C PRO A 117 16.65 5.84 10.66
N THR A 118 16.21 5.70 11.90
CA THR A 118 15.91 4.41 12.54
C THR A 118 14.45 4.01 12.45
N ASN A 119 13.55 4.90 12.06
CA ASN A 119 12.14 4.57 11.88
C ASN A 119 11.96 3.55 10.73
N ASP A 120 11.10 2.59 10.94
CA ASP A 120 10.84 1.52 9.97
C ASP A 120 9.43 0.96 10.18
N PRO A 121 8.58 0.89 9.15
CA PRO A 121 7.27 0.24 9.27
C PRO A 121 7.35 -1.26 9.59
N GLY A 122 8.50 -1.90 9.40
CA GLY A 122 8.69 -3.33 9.58
C GLY A 122 8.06 -4.17 8.46
N GLN A 123 7.95 -5.47 8.70
CA GLN A 123 7.35 -6.37 7.72
C GLN A 123 5.93 -5.96 7.34
N ARG A 124 5.60 -5.97 6.03
CA ARG A 124 4.25 -5.69 5.53
C ARG A 124 3.89 -6.61 4.37
N ILE A 125 2.68 -7.12 4.41
CA ILE A 125 2.06 -7.84 3.30
C ILE A 125 0.64 -7.34 3.08
N GLU A 126 0.10 -7.54 1.89
CA GLU A 126 -1.26 -7.14 1.52
C GLU A 126 -1.54 -5.63 1.77
N THR A 127 -0.50 -4.81 1.62
CA THR A 127 -0.54 -3.36 1.84
C THR A 127 -0.86 -2.67 0.53
N ASN A 128 -2.12 -2.54 0.20
CA ASN A 128 -2.54 -1.90 -1.05
C ASN A 128 -2.67 -0.37 -0.92
N ALA A 129 -2.92 0.16 0.29
CA ALA A 129 -3.02 1.61 0.50
C ALA A 129 -1.64 2.26 0.46
N ALA A 130 -1.29 2.67 -0.74
CA ALA A 130 -0.01 3.27 -1.07
C ALA A 130 -0.25 4.50 -1.97
N TRP A 131 0.24 5.66 -1.56
CA TRP A 131 0.01 6.94 -2.26
C TRP A 131 1.30 7.72 -2.39
N VAL A 132 1.36 8.59 -3.39
CA VAL A 132 2.41 9.60 -3.52
C VAL A 132 1.75 10.97 -3.35
N ASP A 133 2.21 11.77 -2.40
CA ASP A 133 1.71 13.12 -2.22
C ASP A 133 2.27 14.08 -3.29
N ASN A 134 1.72 15.30 -3.33
CA ASN A 134 2.15 16.30 -4.32
C ASN A 134 3.58 16.81 -4.09
N ALA A 135 4.15 16.57 -2.91
CA ALA A 135 5.56 16.85 -2.59
C ALA A 135 6.50 15.70 -2.98
N GLY A 136 5.95 14.55 -3.40
CA GLY A 136 6.72 13.37 -3.81
C GLY A 136 7.04 12.39 -2.69
N ASN A 137 6.48 12.55 -1.50
CA ASN A 137 6.66 11.57 -0.44
C ASN A 137 5.81 10.32 -0.72
N LEU A 138 6.32 9.16 -0.29
CA LEU A 138 5.59 7.90 -0.38
C LEU A 138 4.82 7.67 0.93
N TRP A 139 3.57 7.28 0.80
CA TRP A 139 2.69 7.03 1.94
C TRP A 139 2.19 5.60 1.93
N LEU A 140 2.03 5.04 3.11
CA LEU A 140 1.53 3.69 3.27
C LEU A 140 0.61 3.63 4.50
N PHE A 141 -0.46 2.82 4.42
CA PHE A 141 -1.34 2.53 5.53
C PHE A 141 -1.51 1.02 5.71
N GLY A 142 -1.38 0.55 6.96
CA GLY A 142 -1.76 -0.79 7.37
C GLY A 142 -0.94 -1.90 6.73
N GLY A 143 -1.64 -2.91 6.23
CA GLY A 143 -1.12 -4.22 5.87
C GLY A 143 -1.51 -5.24 6.93
N ASP A 144 -1.16 -6.50 6.75
CA ASP A 144 -1.59 -7.60 7.61
C ASP A 144 -1.37 -7.31 9.10
N GLY A 145 -2.48 -7.07 9.82
CA GLY A 145 -2.50 -6.83 11.26
C GLY A 145 -2.17 -5.39 11.71
N TYR A 146 -1.86 -4.48 10.81
CA TYR A 146 -1.51 -3.09 11.15
C TYR A 146 -2.59 -2.08 10.73
N ASN A 147 -2.60 -0.92 11.40
CA ASN A 147 -3.43 0.25 11.08
C ASN A 147 -2.71 1.58 11.36
N ASP A 148 -1.42 1.55 11.26
CA ASP A 148 -0.56 2.73 11.31
C ASP A 148 -0.40 3.37 9.93
N THR A 149 -0.20 4.69 9.93
CA THR A 149 0.05 5.49 8.72
C THR A 149 1.50 5.95 8.73
N TRP A 150 2.18 5.78 7.61
CA TRP A 150 3.58 6.11 7.45
C TRP A 150 3.82 7.01 6.25
N LYS A 151 4.76 7.94 6.39
CA LYS A 151 5.30 8.76 5.32
C LYS A 151 6.80 8.48 5.17
N TYR A 152 7.24 8.28 3.94
CA TYR A 152 8.65 8.21 3.59
C TYR A 152 9.03 9.41 2.74
N ASP A 153 10.00 10.18 3.22
CA ASP A 153 10.61 11.27 2.48
C ASP A 153 11.78 10.73 1.65
N ILE A 154 11.63 10.78 0.33
CA ILE A 154 12.65 10.27 -0.60
C ILE A 154 13.94 11.09 -0.60
N ASN A 155 13.90 12.34 -0.15
CA ASN A 155 15.07 13.23 -0.13
C ASN A 155 15.95 13.00 1.10
N THR A 156 15.33 12.72 2.26
CA THR A 156 16.06 12.45 3.51
C THR A 156 16.30 10.96 3.74
N ASN A 157 15.62 10.08 2.98
CA ASN A 157 15.63 8.63 3.17
C ASN A 157 15.14 8.24 4.58
N GLU A 158 14.06 8.87 5.05
CA GLU A 158 13.53 8.67 6.39
C GLU A 158 12.04 8.37 6.39
N TRP A 159 11.65 7.41 7.24
CA TRP A 159 10.27 7.16 7.57
C TRP A 159 9.80 8.05 8.73
N THR A 160 8.53 8.46 8.68
CA THR A 160 7.82 9.11 9.78
C THR A 160 6.55 8.32 10.07
N TRP A 161 6.37 7.88 11.31
CA TRP A 161 5.10 7.37 11.78
C TRP A 161 4.13 8.54 11.99
N MET A 162 3.07 8.61 11.17
CA MET A 162 2.19 9.78 11.10
C MET A 162 0.93 9.64 11.95
N ALA A 163 0.32 8.46 11.98
CA ALA A 163 -0.93 8.23 12.71
C ALA A 163 -1.11 6.74 13.02
N GLY A 164 -2.10 6.42 13.86
CA GLY A 164 -2.45 5.07 14.25
C GLY A 164 -1.63 4.54 15.42
N PRO A 165 -1.93 3.34 15.92
CA PRO A 165 -1.23 2.74 17.04
C PRO A 165 0.14 2.19 16.63
N ASN A 166 1.04 2.06 17.60
CA ASN A 166 2.36 1.43 17.46
C ASN A 166 2.34 -0.05 17.85
N THR A 167 1.25 -0.74 17.55
CA THR A 167 1.06 -2.16 17.86
C THR A 167 0.31 -2.85 16.73
N MET A 168 0.48 -4.15 16.59
CA MET A 168 -0.37 -4.97 15.73
C MET A 168 -1.75 -5.18 16.35
N GLY A 169 -2.75 -5.52 15.51
CA GLY A 169 -4.11 -5.85 15.94
C GLY A 169 -4.95 -4.64 16.34
N GLY A 170 -4.54 -3.43 15.95
CA GLY A 170 -5.23 -2.20 16.34
C GLY A 170 -6.70 -2.18 15.92
N LEU A 171 -7.57 -1.85 16.89
CA LEU A 171 -8.98 -1.61 16.64
C LEU A 171 -9.15 -0.24 15.97
N GLY A 172 -10.22 -0.09 15.14
CA GLY A 172 -10.60 1.19 14.57
C GLY A 172 -11.19 2.13 15.63
N ASN A 173 -11.01 3.43 15.42
CA ASN A 173 -11.75 4.48 16.10
C ASN A 173 -12.39 5.39 15.05
N TRP A 174 -13.70 5.23 14.84
CA TRP A 174 -14.42 5.93 13.77
C TRP A 174 -14.75 7.38 14.11
N GLY A 175 -14.87 7.72 15.40
CA GLY A 175 -15.33 9.03 15.81
C GLY A 175 -16.74 9.35 15.30
N THR A 176 -16.95 10.58 14.87
CA THR A 176 -18.21 11.04 14.26
C THR A 176 -18.08 11.06 12.75
N LYS A 177 -19.05 10.50 12.02
CA LYS A 177 -19.06 10.46 10.55
C LYS A 177 -18.96 11.87 9.97
N GLY A 178 -18.02 12.07 9.03
CA GLY A 178 -17.75 13.37 8.40
C GLY A 178 -16.89 14.32 9.22
N VAL A 179 -16.48 13.96 10.44
CA VAL A 179 -15.65 14.80 11.31
C VAL A 179 -14.25 14.23 11.40
N SER A 180 -13.24 15.01 10.99
CA SER A 180 -11.83 14.63 11.12
C SER A 180 -11.35 14.71 12.58
N SER A 181 -10.37 13.90 12.93
CA SER A 181 -9.73 13.95 14.23
C SER A 181 -8.41 13.20 14.23
N THR A 182 -7.45 13.66 15.03
CA THR A 182 -6.19 12.97 15.29
C THR A 182 -6.37 11.61 15.99
N THR A 183 -7.53 11.39 16.62
CA THR A 183 -7.88 10.12 17.27
C THR A 183 -8.59 9.14 16.36
N ASN A 184 -9.10 9.59 15.22
CA ASN A 184 -9.74 8.70 14.26
C ASN A 184 -8.68 7.82 13.60
N VAL A 185 -9.00 6.54 13.46
CA VAL A 185 -8.14 5.60 12.76
C VAL A 185 -8.97 4.43 12.23
N PRO A 186 -8.81 4.01 10.98
CA PRO A 186 -9.39 2.78 10.50
C PRO A 186 -8.87 1.58 11.29
N SER A 187 -9.62 0.48 11.38
CA SER A 187 -9.11 -0.76 11.99
C SER A 187 -7.91 -1.32 11.20
N ASN A 188 -7.17 -2.25 11.79
CA ASN A 188 -6.18 -3.02 11.03
C ASN A 188 -6.85 -3.63 9.80
N ARG A 189 -6.23 -3.51 8.63
CA ARG A 189 -6.84 -4.01 7.40
C ARG A 189 -5.86 -4.25 6.26
N MET A 190 -6.28 -5.11 5.35
CA MET A 190 -5.55 -5.48 4.14
C MET A 190 -6.49 -5.55 2.93
N VAL A 191 -5.96 -5.53 1.74
CA VAL A 191 -6.64 -5.73 0.44
C VAL A 191 -7.84 -4.81 0.20
N HIS A 192 -7.70 -3.54 0.54
CA HIS A 192 -8.71 -2.49 0.34
C HIS A 192 -8.54 -1.77 -1.01
N ALA A 193 -9.62 -1.12 -1.48
CA ALA A 193 -9.53 -0.15 -2.55
C ALA A 193 -8.93 1.16 -2.02
N HIS A 194 -8.18 1.88 -2.86
CA HIS A 194 -7.56 3.14 -2.47
C HIS A 194 -7.47 4.12 -3.64
N TRP A 195 -7.54 5.40 -3.33
CA TRP A 195 -7.47 6.50 -4.31
C TRP A 195 -6.79 7.71 -3.72
N LYS A 196 -6.37 8.61 -4.60
CA LYS A 196 -5.95 9.97 -4.24
C LYS A 196 -6.82 10.98 -4.98
N ASP A 197 -7.31 12.02 -4.29
CA ASP A 197 -8.07 13.09 -4.91
C ASP A 197 -7.17 14.26 -5.38
N ASN A 198 -7.80 15.29 -5.99
CA ASN A 198 -7.07 16.45 -6.50
C ASN A 198 -6.55 17.39 -5.40
N ASN A 199 -7.05 17.24 -4.17
CA ASN A 199 -6.65 18.02 -3.00
C ASN A 199 -5.56 17.31 -2.19
N ASP A 200 -4.97 16.25 -2.73
CA ASP A 200 -3.96 15.40 -2.09
C ASP A 200 -4.47 14.57 -0.91
N ASN A 201 -5.79 14.43 -0.75
CA ASN A 201 -6.33 13.52 0.24
C ASN A 201 -6.23 12.07 -0.25
N PHE A 202 -6.03 11.16 0.70
CA PHE A 202 -5.97 9.73 0.45
C PHE A 202 -7.28 9.06 0.89
N TRP A 203 -7.81 8.24 0.01
CA TRP A 203 -9.10 7.58 0.21
C TRP A 203 -8.92 6.07 0.21
N MET A 204 -9.71 5.39 1.02
CA MET A 204 -9.81 3.93 0.98
C MET A 204 -11.24 3.45 1.28
N PHE A 205 -11.55 2.25 0.82
CA PHE A 205 -12.85 1.62 0.99
C PHE A 205 -12.70 0.15 1.33
N GLY A 206 -13.53 -0.30 2.27
CA GLY A 206 -13.68 -1.68 2.65
C GLY A 206 -12.41 -2.28 3.25
N ALA A 207 -12.30 -3.56 3.24
CA ALA A 207 -11.13 -4.38 3.51
C ALA A 207 -11.46 -5.56 4.43
N TYR A 208 -10.55 -6.53 4.46
CA TYR A 208 -10.49 -7.56 5.49
C TYR A 208 -9.71 -7.06 6.70
N SER A 209 -10.23 -7.30 7.88
CA SER A 209 -9.61 -7.02 9.16
C SER A 209 -9.73 -8.23 10.09
N SER A 210 -8.97 -8.24 11.19
CA SER A 210 -9.12 -9.28 12.22
C SER A 210 -10.52 -9.31 12.88
N GLN A 211 -11.32 -8.26 12.69
CA GLN A 211 -12.69 -8.15 13.21
C GLN A 211 -13.76 -8.54 12.19
N GLY A 212 -13.39 -8.68 10.94
CA GLY A 212 -14.28 -8.98 9.82
C GLY A 212 -14.07 -8.09 8.62
N ILE A 213 -15.02 -8.10 7.69
CA ILE A 213 -14.98 -7.35 6.45
C ILE A 213 -15.80 -6.08 6.60
N TYR A 214 -15.27 -4.93 6.17
CA TYR A 214 -15.93 -3.63 6.28
C TYR A 214 -16.42 -3.10 4.93
N ASP A 215 -17.36 -2.14 5.00
CA ASP A 215 -17.85 -1.31 3.89
C ASP A 215 -17.58 0.18 4.10
N ASP A 216 -16.76 0.52 5.08
CA ASP A 216 -16.49 1.90 5.45
C ASP A 216 -15.58 2.60 4.43
N VAL A 217 -15.86 3.90 4.24
CA VAL A 217 -15.04 4.79 3.42
C VAL A 217 -14.30 5.75 4.34
N TRP A 218 -13.01 5.86 4.14
CA TRP A 218 -12.15 6.73 4.89
C TRP A 218 -11.41 7.71 4.01
N LYS A 219 -11.22 8.92 4.52
CA LYS A 219 -10.37 9.96 3.95
C LYS A 219 -9.28 10.33 4.95
N TYR A 220 -8.04 10.36 4.50
CA TYR A 220 -6.91 10.92 5.22
C TYR A 220 -6.47 12.22 4.57
N ASP A 221 -6.34 13.28 5.37
CA ASP A 221 -5.81 14.56 4.95
C ASP A 221 -4.37 14.73 5.46
N PRO A 222 -3.36 14.62 4.58
CA PRO A 222 -1.96 14.74 4.99
C PRO A 222 -1.58 16.12 5.55
N SER A 223 -2.33 17.17 5.20
CA SER A 223 -2.01 18.55 5.61
C SER A 223 -2.28 18.79 7.09
N VAL A 224 -3.27 18.10 7.65
CA VAL A 224 -3.63 18.16 9.08
C VAL A 224 -3.32 16.86 9.82
N ASN A 225 -2.90 15.82 9.09
CA ASN A 225 -2.59 14.50 9.63
C ASN A 225 -3.78 13.84 10.36
N GLU A 226 -4.96 13.85 9.72
CA GLU A 226 -6.20 13.35 10.31
C GLU A 226 -6.97 12.41 9.39
N TRP A 227 -7.55 11.37 10.01
CA TRP A 227 -8.52 10.50 9.36
C TRP A 227 -9.95 11.00 9.57
N THR A 228 -10.78 10.84 8.54
CA THR A 228 -12.23 11.09 8.58
C THR A 228 -12.97 9.84 8.11
N TRP A 229 -13.88 9.32 8.91
CA TRP A 229 -14.84 8.31 8.47
C TRP A 229 -15.94 8.98 7.64
N MET A 230 -16.00 8.68 6.34
CA MET A 230 -16.87 9.39 5.40
C MET A 230 -18.20 8.69 5.17
N ALA A 231 -18.20 7.37 5.05
CA ALA A 231 -19.40 6.58 4.72
C ALA A 231 -19.25 5.13 5.21
N GLY A 232 -20.30 4.33 5.00
CA GLY A 232 -20.36 2.93 5.39
C GLY A 232 -20.65 2.71 6.87
N SER A 233 -20.46 1.48 7.32
CA SER A 233 -20.70 1.03 8.69
C SER A 233 -19.42 0.99 9.51
N ASN A 234 -19.51 1.24 10.80
CA ASN A 234 -18.44 0.98 11.77
C ASN A 234 -18.51 -0.42 12.38
N VAL A 235 -19.40 -1.26 11.86
CA VAL A 235 -19.56 -2.67 12.24
C VAL A 235 -19.27 -3.54 11.01
N PRO A 236 -18.45 -4.60 11.14
CA PRO A 236 -18.14 -5.47 10.01
C PRO A 236 -19.37 -6.27 9.55
N GLY A 237 -19.33 -6.73 8.30
CA GLY A 237 -20.36 -7.60 7.73
C GLY A 237 -21.63 -6.87 7.27
N ALA A 238 -21.57 -5.56 7.04
CA ALA A 238 -22.71 -4.79 6.52
C ALA A 238 -23.16 -5.34 5.16
N GLY A 239 -24.47 -5.57 5.01
CA GLY A 239 -25.08 -6.04 3.76
C GLY A 239 -25.11 -4.92 2.70
N GLN A 240 -25.14 -5.33 1.42
CA GLN A 240 -25.33 -4.42 0.30
C GLN A 240 -26.79 -3.95 0.20
N VAL A 241 -26.99 -2.69 -0.19
CA VAL A 241 -28.30 -2.13 -0.50
C VAL A 241 -28.25 -1.52 -1.90
N TYR A 242 -29.07 -2.03 -2.78
CA TYR A 242 -29.20 -1.54 -4.14
C TYR A 242 -30.48 -0.71 -4.29
N GLY A 243 -30.34 0.50 -4.78
CA GLY A 243 -31.47 1.32 -5.22
C GLY A 243 -31.72 1.16 -6.71
N THR A 244 -32.12 2.25 -7.37
CA THR A 244 -32.25 2.28 -8.82
C THR A 244 -30.88 2.48 -9.47
N ALA A 245 -30.53 1.67 -10.46
CA ALA A 245 -29.27 1.78 -11.15
C ALA A 245 -29.05 3.20 -11.73
N CYS A 246 -27.84 3.75 -11.55
CA CYS A 246 -27.44 5.10 -11.95
C CYS A 246 -28.19 6.24 -11.24
N VAL A 247 -28.87 5.96 -10.13
CA VAL A 247 -29.53 6.97 -9.30
C VAL A 247 -28.84 7.02 -7.94
N GLU A 248 -28.34 8.21 -7.55
CA GLU A 248 -27.78 8.43 -6.24
C GLU A 248 -28.85 8.33 -5.16
N ASP A 249 -28.54 7.58 -4.09
CA ASP A 249 -29.40 7.47 -2.91
C ASP A 249 -28.53 7.25 -1.67
N SER A 250 -28.87 7.93 -0.59
CA SER A 250 -28.16 7.85 0.68
C SER A 250 -28.23 6.47 1.34
N ALA A 251 -29.19 5.64 0.96
CA ALA A 251 -29.33 4.27 1.43
C ALA A 251 -28.47 3.27 0.64
N ASN A 252 -27.99 3.64 -0.56
CA ASN A 252 -27.18 2.75 -1.36
C ASN A 252 -25.85 2.46 -0.67
N THR A 253 -25.51 1.18 -0.58
CA THR A 253 -24.17 0.76 -0.10
C THR A 253 -23.69 -0.47 -0.85
N PRO A 254 -22.41 -0.53 -1.23
CA PRO A 254 -21.83 -1.72 -1.82
C PRO A 254 -21.80 -2.92 -0.86
N GLY A 255 -21.97 -2.66 0.47
CA GLY A 255 -21.80 -3.67 1.52
C GLY A 255 -20.31 -4.02 1.78
N ALA A 256 -20.10 -4.81 2.81
CA ALA A 256 -18.78 -5.24 3.25
C ALA A 256 -18.11 -6.09 2.17
N ARG A 257 -16.88 -5.72 1.79
CA ARG A 257 -16.08 -6.45 0.78
C ARG A 257 -14.59 -6.22 0.91
N PHE A 258 -13.81 -7.19 0.44
CA PHE A 258 -12.36 -7.17 0.39
C PHE A 258 -11.86 -7.61 -0.98
N GLU A 259 -10.55 -7.67 -1.21
CA GLU A 259 -9.94 -7.90 -2.53
C GLU A 259 -10.35 -6.84 -3.56
N ASN A 260 -10.60 -5.62 -3.11
CA ASN A 260 -11.10 -4.50 -3.93
C ASN A 260 -9.97 -3.85 -4.76
N ARG A 261 -9.25 -4.65 -5.54
CA ARG A 261 -8.09 -4.16 -6.31
C ARG A 261 -8.48 -3.48 -7.61
N SER A 262 -9.71 -3.72 -8.07
CA SER A 262 -10.26 -3.07 -9.26
C SER A 262 -10.95 -1.78 -8.84
N CYS A 263 -10.17 -0.71 -8.79
CA CYS A 263 -10.66 0.60 -8.38
C CYS A 263 -10.12 1.71 -9.30
N TRP A 264 -10.95 2.70 -9.59
CA TRP A 264 -10.64 3.81 -10.49
C TRP A 264 -11.19 5.11 -9.94
N ARG A 265 -10.62 6.19 -10.44
CA ARG A 265 -11.13 7.54 -10.25
C ARG A 265 -11.32 8.18 -11.63
N ASP A 266 -12.46 8.82 -11.86
CA ASP A 266 -12.69 9.57 -13.08
C ASP A 266 -12.12 11.01 -13.02
N SER A 267 -12.20 11.74 -14.10
CA SER A 267 -11.76 13.13 -14.19
C SER A 267 -12.63 14.10 -13.37
N CYS A 268 -13.85 13.71 -13.01
CA CYS A 268 -14.76 14.47 -12.15
C CYS A 268 -14.46 14.27 -10.66
N GLY A 269 -13.63 13.30 -10.31
CA GLY A 269 -13.25 12.97 -8.94
C GLY A 269 -14.09 11.86 -8.29
N ASN A 270 -15.00 11.22 -9.05
CA ASN A 270 -15.76 10.09 -8.53
C ASN A 270 -14.87 8.86 -8.36
N LEU A 271 -15.10 8.12 -7.28
CA LEU A 271 -14.35 6.93 -6.91
C LEU A 271 -15.17 5.68 -7.25
N PHE A 272 -14.58 4.76 -8.00
CA PHE A 272 -15.23 3.53 -8.46
C PHE A 272 -14.56 2.32 -7.87
N VAL A 273 -15.35 1.32 -7.52
CA VAL A 273 -14.89 0.00 -7.10
C VAL A 273 -15.69 -1.06 -7.84
N TYR A 274 -15.03 -2.14 -8.25
CA TYR A 274 -15.67 -3.26 -8.93
C TYR A 274 -15.25 -4.58 -8.30
N GLY A 275 -16.24 -5.45 -8.06
CA GLY A 275 -16.02 -6.78 -7.50
C GLY A 275 -15.69 -6.74 -6.01
N GLY A 276 -14.83 -7.62 -5.59
CA GLY A 276 -14.52 -7.92 -4.19
C GLY A 276 -15.28 -9.15 -3.70
N GLY A 277 -14.74 -9.83 -2.68
CA GLY A 277 -15.31 -11.00 -2.01
C GLY A 277 -15.96 -10.66 -0.68
#